data_8789579f10f038de43dc6800e3e726f9
#
_entry.id   8789579f10f038de43dc6800e3e726f9
#
_cell.length_a   1.000
_cell.length_b   1.000
_cell.length_c   1.000
_cell.angle_alpha   90.00
_cell.angle_beta   90.00
_cell.angle_gamma   90.00
#
_symmetry.space_group_name_H-M   'P 1'
#
loop_
_entity.id
_entity.type
_entity.pdbx_description
1 polymer ?
#
loop_
_entity_poly.entity_id
_entity_poly.type
_entity_poly.pdbx_seq_one_letter_code
_entity_poly.pdbx_strand_id
1 'polypeptide(L)' 'MNIFVAKLNFGTSSEDLREAFEAFGEVDSAKVIMDHDTGKSRGFGFVEMPNDDEAQAAIDALNETDFDGNTIVCKKAEP' A
#
# COMPACT_ATOMS: atom_id res chain seq x y z
N MET A 1 0.49 12.82 0.41
CA MET A 1 -0.78 12.10 0.13
C MET A 1 -0.77 10.75 0.86
N ASN A 2 -1.87 10.42 1.49
CA ASN A 2 -2.04 9.09 2.07
C ASN A 2 -2.76 8.21 1.08
N ILE A 3 -2.30 6.96 0.96
CA ILE A 3 -2.84 6.00 0.01
C ILE A 3 -3.34 4.78 0.80
N PHE A 4 -4.59 4.40 0.55
CA PHE A 4 -5.16 3.18 1.10
C PHE A 4 -4.95 2.04 0.10
N VAL A 5 -4.38 0.93 0.57
CA VAL A 5 -4.12 -0.25 -0.26
C VAL A 5 -4.87 -1.42 0.34
N ALA A 6 -5.76 -2.02 -0.42
CA ALA A 6 -6.61 -3.12 0.03
C ALA A 6 -6.38 -4.38 -0.78
N LYS A 7 -6.93 -5.48 -0.30
CA LYS A 7 -6.85 -6.81 -0.91
C LYS A 7 -5.42 -7.33 -1.00
N LEU A 8 -4.59 -6.94 -0.03
CA LEU A 8 -3.22 -7.43 0.05
C LEU A 8 -3.19 -8.92 0.41
N ASN A 9 -2.18 -9.61 -0.10
CA ASN A 9 -1.87 -10.95 0.36
C ASN A 9 -1.53 -10.89 1.85
N PHE A 10 -2.03 -11.83 2.65
CA PHE A 10 -1.79 -11.84 4.09
C PHE A 10 -0.31 -12.00 4.45
N GLY A 11 0.51 -12.50 3.52
CA GLY A 11 1.95 -12.59 3.72
C GLY A 11 2.73 -11.35 3.31
N THR A 12 2.08 -10.33 2.74
CA THR A 12 2.75 -9.09 2.34
C THR A 12 3.13 -8.29 3.57
N SER A 13 4.42 -7.96 3.69
CA SER A 13 4.93 -7.16 4.81
C SER A 13 4.85 -5.67 4.51
N SER A 14 5.04 -4.84 5.55
CA SER A 14 5.14 -3.40 5.38
C SER A 14 6.32 -3.01 4.49
N GLU A 15 7.42 -3.76 4.57
CA GLU A 15 8.59 -3.52 3.72
C GLU A 15 8.28 -3.82 2.25
N ASP A 16 7.55 -4.90 1.98
CA ASP A 16 7.14 -5.24 0.62
C ASP A 16 6.27 -4.13 0.03
N LEU A 17 5.34 -3.63 0.82
CA LEU A 17 4.45 -2.54 0.41
C LEU A 17 5.25 -1.27 0.13
N ARG A 18 6.21 -0.95 1.00
CA ARG A 18 7.07 0.22 0.84
C ARG A 18 7.87 0.13 -0.47
N GLU A 19 8.50 -0.99 -0.72
CA GLU A 19 9.31 -1.18 -1.93
C GLU A 19 8.50 -0.99 -3.20
N ALA A 20 7.26 -1.48 -3.22
CA ALA A 20 6.39 -1.34 -4.38
C ALA A 20 6.13 0.14 -4.70
N PHE A 21 5.93 0.96 -3.67
CA PHE A 21 5.64 2.38 -3.84
C PHE A 21 6.90 3.21 -4.03
N GLU A 22 8.04 2.78 -3.50
CA GLU A 22 9.32 3.47 -3.69
C GLU A 22 9.76 3.50 -5.15
N ALA A 23 9.26 2.59 -5.96
CA ALA A 23 9.54 2.59 -7.40
C ALA A 23 8.98 3.84 -8.10
N PHE A 24 8.03 4.54 -7.46
CA PHE A 24 7.38 5.72 -8.04
C PHE A 24 7.81 7.04 -7.41
N GLY A 25 8.48 6.98 -6.27
CA GLY A 25 8.95 8.19 -5.59
C GLY A 25 9.22 7.94 -4.11
N GLU A 26 9.47 9.02 -3.38
CA GLU A 26 9.77 8.95 -1.97
C GLU A 26 8.57 8.49 -1.16
N VAL A 27 8.79 7.56 -0.24
CA VAL A 27 7.77 7.05 0.68
C VAL A 27 8.16 7.42 2.11
N ASP A 28 7.32 8.22 2.77
CA ASP A 28 7.54 8.59 4.17
C ASP A 28 7.22 7.44 5.11
N SER A 29 6.13 6.74 4.86
CA SER A 29 5.77 5.58 5.67
C SER A 29 4.94 4.59 4.85
N ALA A 30 5.05 3.33 5.22
CA ALA A 30 4.24 2.26 4.66
C ALA A 30 3.94 1.29 5.78
N LYS A 31 2.68 0.93 5.96
CA LYS A 31 2.27 0.08 7.06
C LYS A 31 1.13 -0.84 6.65
N VAL A 32 1.33 -2.14 6.82
CA VAL A 32 0.27 -3.14 6.71
C VAL A 32 -0.38 -3.24 8.07
N ILE A 33 -1.71 -3.18 8.10
CA ILE A 33 -2.46 -3.23 9.36
C ILE A 33 -2.56 -4.68 9.83
N MET A 34 -2.20 -4.90 11.10
CA MET A 34 -2.22 -6.23 11.68
C MET A 34 -3.35 -6.35 12.69
N ASP A 35 -3.88 -7.56 12.82
CA ASP A 35 -4.90 -7.87 13.82
C ASP A 35 -4.25 -8.03 15.18
N HIS A 36 -4.76 -7.36 16.20
CA HIS A 36 -4.21 -7.40 17.55
C HIS A 36 -4.31 -8.78 18.20
N ASP A 37 -5.37 -9.50 17.93
CA ASP A 37 -5.66 -10.76 18.60
C ASP A 37 -4.87 -11.92 17.99
N THR A 38 -4.75 -11.94 16.66
CA THR A 38 -4.14 -13.06 15.95
C THR A 38 -2.71 -12.77 15.48
N GLY A 39 -2.32 -11.49 15.40
CA GLY A 39 -1.02 -11.09 14.86
C GLY A 39 -0.92 -11.23 13.35
N LYS A 40 -2.03 -11.50 12.67
CA LYS A 40 -2.06 -11.68 11.22
C LYS A 40 -2.44 -10.39 10.51
N SER A 41 -2.02 -10.27 9.25
CA SER A 41 -2.39 -9.15 8.41
C SER A 41 -3.90 -9.11 8.19
N ARG A 42 -4.47 -7.91 8.21
CA ARG A 42 -5.88 -7.71 7.87
C ARG A 42 -6.10 -7.57 6.37
N GLY A 43 -5.04 -7.65 5.56
CA GLY A 43 -5.13 -7.59 4.12
C GLY A 43 -5.24 -6.18 3.56
N PHE A 44 -4.92 -5.17 4.35
CA PHE A 44 -4.88 -3.78 3.88
C PHE A 44 -3.81 -2.99 4.62
N GLY A 45 -3.45 -1.86 4.04
CA GLY A 45 -2.45 -1.00 4.64
C GLY A 45 -2.54 0.42 4.12
N PHE A 46 -1.62 1.25 4.59
CA PHE A 46 -1.54 2.66 4.22
C PHE A 46 -0.11 3.00 3.83
N VAL A 47 0.02 3.86 2.82
CA VAL A 47 1.31 4.39 2.37
C VAL A 47 1.20 5.91 2.38
N GLU A 48 2.22 6.58 2.91
CA GLU A 48 2.29 8.03 2.89
C GLU A 48 3.42 8.46 1.97
N MET A 49 3.09 9.25 0.96
CA MET A 49 4.05 9.82 0.02
C MET A 49 3.92 11.34 0.01
N PRO A 50 5.03 12.06 0.22
CA PRO A 50 4.96 13.53 0.32
C PRO A 50 4.67 14.24 -1.00
N ASN A 51 5.02 13.61 -2.13
CA ASN A 51 4.79 14.20 -3.45
C ASN A 51 3.49 13.65 -4.04
N ASP A 52 2.51 14.53 -4.23
CA ASP A 52 1.19 14.12 -4.70
C ASP A 52 1.23 13.55 -6.13
N ASP A 53 2.08 14.09 -7.00
CA ASP A 53 2.18 13.60 -8.37
C ASP A 53 2.76 12.19 -8.41
N GLU A 54 3.78 11.92 -7.61
CA GLU A 54 4.36 10.58 -7.50
C GLU A 54 3.37 9.61 -6.87
N ALA A 55 2.64 10.05 -5.86
CA ALA A 55 1.62 9.23 -5.21
C ALA A 55 0.51 8.86 -6.20
N GLN A 56 0.06 9.82 -6.99
CA GLN A 56 -0.98 9.56 -7.99
C GLN A 56 -0.49 8.60 -9.07
N ALA A 57 0.76 8.76 -9.50
CA ALA A 57 1.37 7.84 -10.47
C ALA A 57 1.41 6.41 -9.91
N ALA A 58 1.75 6.26 -8.63
CA ALA A 58 1.77 4.96 -7.97
C ALA A 58 0.38 4.35 -7.91
N ILE A 59 -0.63 5.13 -7.55
CA ILE A 59 -2.02 4.67 -7.52
C ILE A 59 -2.43 4.18 -8.91
N ASP A 60 -2.20 4.98 -9.93
CA ASP A 60 -2.62 4.65 -11.29
C ASP A 60 -1.93 3.40 -11.82
N ALA A 61 -0.66 3.20 -11.45
CA ALA A 61 0.11 2.05 -11.91
C ALA A 61 -0.22 0.76 -11.16
N LEU A 62 -0.52 0.85 -9.86
CA LEU A 62 -0.67 -0.33 -9.00
C LEU A 62 -2.12 -0.73 -8.75
N ASN A 63 -3.07 0.19 -8.89
CA ASN A 63 -4.47 -0.12 -8.67
C ASN A 63 -4.96 -1.18 -9.65
N GLU A 64 -5.64 -2.20 -9.12
CA GLU A 64 -6.19 -3.31 -9.89
C GLU A 64 -5.12 -4.10 -10.65
N THR A 65 -3.91 -4.17 -10.10
CA THR A 65 -2.84 -5.00 -10.65
C THR A 65 -2.49 -6.12 -9.68
N ASP A 66 -1.82 -7.15 -10.22
CA ASP A 66 -1.38 -8.29 -9.42
C ASP A 66 -0.15 -7.89 -8.59
N PHE A 67 -0.26 -8.05 -7.29
CA PHE A 67 0.84 -7.83 -6.36
C PHE A 67 0.85 -8.99 -5.34
N ASP A 68 1.96 -9.71 -5.28
CA ASP A 68 2.10 -10.90 -4.42
C ASP A 68 0.98 -11.94 -4.65
N GLY A 69 0.52 -12.07 -5.88
CA GLY A 69 -0.52 -13.03 -6.25
C GLY A 69 -1.96 -12.54 -6.01
N ASN A 70 -2.14 -11.32 -5.51
CA ASN A 70 -3.46 -10.73 -5.28
C ASN A 70 -3.64 -9.49 -6.15
N THR A 71 -4.85 -9.30 -6.66
CA THR A 71 -5.21 -8.06 -7.33
C THR A 71 -5.52 -7.01 -6.27
N ILE A 72 -4.63 -6.05 -6.09
CA ILE A 72 -4.77 -5.03 -5.05
C ILE A 72 -5.59 -3.83 -5.54
N VAL A 73 -6.14 -3.09 -4.58
CA VAL A 73 -6.87 -1.85 -4.84
C VAL A 73 -6.13 -0.72 -4.14
N CYS A 74 -5.78 0.31 -4.89
CA CYS A 74 -5.10 1.50 -4.36
C CYS A 74 -5.97 2.72 -4.60
N LYS A 75 -6.14 3.54 -3.56
CA LYS A 75 -6.89 4.77 -3.70
C LYS A 75 -6.39 5.81 -2.70
N LYS A 76 -6.65 7.07 -2.99
CA LYS A 76 -6.32 8.16 -2.08
C LYS A 76 -7.13 7.99 -0.80
N ALA A 77 -6.44 8.01 0.34
CA ALA A 77 -7.09 7.95 1.65
C ALA A 77 -7.37 9.37 2.13
N GLU A 78 -8.62 9.66 2.42
CA GLU A 78 -9.01 10.94 2.99
C GLU A 78 -8.97 10.86 4.52
N PRO A 79 -8.48 11.90 5.18
CA PRO A 79 -8.49 11.94 6.64
C PRO A 79 -9.90 12.06 7.20
#